data_36175235bfb089e4272267a800bf9e10
#
_entry.id   36175235bfb089e4272267a800bf9e10
#
_cell.length_a   1.000
_cell.length_b   1.000
_cell.length_c   1.000
_cell.angle_alpha   90.00
_cell.angle_beta   90.00
_cell.angle_gamma   90.00
#
_symmetry.space_group_name_H-M   'P 1'
#
loop_
_entity.id
_entity.type
_entity.pdbx_description
1 polymer ?
#
loop_
_entity_poly.entity_id
_entity_poly.type
_entity_poly.pdbx_seq_one_letter_code
_entity_poly.pdbx_strand_id
1 'polypeptide(L)'
;MRFSHFVVAYYELVPGDAVPLLHAASDRIVLVPHDDEPVTLDFDIGRYPVDCAGMFVAAGPAILTAHANATVIEAAAFADLAEVPEALNEPDFADPVPGIGDARTRRVPGLQAGVRFYPMAPYPPTPGRFGRIIASSNIMANLLETEREARDVTRLSPHSHADFEQCCITTKGSYVHHWRTPWTSDLREWSEDLHLAYDSPAIAVIPPGVVHTANSVSRGPNQMIDVFSPPRQDFTAQGWVLNPYDSDLPAAAAALNRGSDG
;
A
#
# COMPACT_ATOMS: atom_id res chain seq x y z
N MET A 1 1.33 12.02 -1.17
CA MET A 1 2.10 11.75 -2.42
C MET A 1 1.14 11.37 -3.52
N ARG A 2 1.38 11.85 -4.72
CA ARG A 2 0.60 11.60 -5.94
C ARG A 2 1.35 10.66 -6.88
N PHE A 3 0.60 9.84 -7.59
CA PHE A 3 1.00 8.98 -8.71
C PHE A 3 0.11 9.32 -9.90
N SER A 4 0.29 8.70 -11.06
CA SER A 4 -0.56 9.00 -12.22
C SER A 4 -2.02 8.59 -12.02
N HIS A 5 -2.27 7.51 -11.26
CA HIS A 5 -3.60 6.92 -11.11
C HIS A 5 -4.11 6.84 -9.67
N PHE A 6 -3.28 7.12 -8.67
CA PHE A 6 -3.65 7.04 -7.27
C PHE A 6 -2.90 8.03 -6.40
N VAL A 7 -3.35 8.19 -5.17
CA VAL A 7 -2.68 8.96 -4.12
C VAL A 7 -2.38 8.07 -2.92
N VAL A 8 -1.35 8.44 -2.18
CA VAL A 8 -1.03 7.88 -0.88
C VAL A 8 -0.97 9.02 0.13
N ALA A 9 -1.74 8.89 1.21
CA ALA A 9 -1.65 9.70 2.41
C ALA A 9 -0.94 8.90 3.51
N TYR A 10 -0.01 9.54 4.21
CA TYR A 10 0.73 9.00 5.33
C TYR A 10 0.40 9.83 6.57
N TYR A 11 -0.13 9.19 7.59
CA TYR A 11 -0.55 9.83 8.83
C TYR A 11 0.39 9.40 9.96
N GLU A 12 1.04 10.37 10.60
CA GLU A 12 1.69 10.21 11.90
C GLU A 12 0.81 10.91 12.93
N LEU A 13 0.25 10.15 13.84
CA LEU A 13 -0.79 10.59 14.75
C LEU A 13 -0.31 10.48 16.21
N VAL A 14 -0.77 11.41 17.03
CA VAL A 14 -0.59 11.35 18.48
C VAL A 14 -1.93 11.05 19.16
N PRO A 15 -1.92 10.59 20.44
CA PRO A 15 -3.17 10.26 21.15
C PRO A 15 -4.16 11.42 21.15
N GLY A 16 -5.38 11.16 20.69
CA GLY A 16 -6.46 12.14 20.60
C GLY A 16 -6.60 12.82 19.25
N ASP A 17 -5.67 12.62 18.32
CA ASP A 17 -5.86 13.10 16.96
C ASP A 17 -7.07 12.43 16.30
N ALA A 18 -7.87 13.25 15.62
CA ALA A 18 -9.03 12.81 14.84
C ALA A 18 -8.98 13.50 13.48
N VAL A 19 -8.73 12.74 12.43
CA VAL A 19 -8.52 13.27 11.06
C VAL A 19 -9.48 12.64 10.07
N PRO A 20 -10.03 13.40 9.12
CA PRO A 20 -10.80 12.82 8.03
C PRO A 20 -9.88 12.05 7.09
N LEU A 21 -10.30 10.87 6.67
CA LEU A 21 -9.69 10.14 5.56
C LEU A 21 -10.12 10.72 4.22
N LEU A 22 -9.39 10.38 3.16
CA LEU A 22 -9.74 10.75 1.79
C LEU A 22 -11.15 10.26 1.46
N HIS A 23 -11.98 11.13 0.91
CA HIS A 23 -13.33 10.74 0.51
C HIS A 23 -13.29 10.04 -0.84
N ALA A 24 -13.24 8.70 -0.82
CA ALA A 24 -13.26 7.86 -2.00
C ALA A 24 -14.67 7.31 -2.26
N ALA A 25 -15.17 7.49 -3.49
CA ALA A 25 -16.48 6.97 -3.93
C ALA A 25 -16.45 5.46 -4.15
N SER A 26 -15.28 4.90 -4.48
CA SER A 26 -15.07 3.45 -4.50
C SER A 26 -14.19 3.02 -3.33
N ASP A 27 -13.90 1.71 -3.28
CA ASP A 27 -13.06 1.14 -2.24
C ASP A 27 -11.60 1.62 -2.34
N ARG A 28 -11.02 1.93 -1.20
CA ARG A 28 -9.61 2.24 -0.98
C ARG A 28 -9.01 1.29 0.01
N ILE A 29 -7.70 1.32 0.16
CA ILE A 29 -7.00 0.58 1.21
C ILE A 29 -6.56 1.54 2.29
N VAL A 30 -6.86 1.20 3.56
CA VAL A 30 -6.31 1.87 4.74
C VAL A 30 -5.52 0.83 5.53
N LEU A 31 -4.22 1.09 5.72
CA LEU A 31 -3.31 0.20 6.43
C LEU A 31 -3.03 0.73 7.82
N VAL A 32 -3.10 -0.16 8.80
CA VAL A 32 -2.51 -0.02 10.13
C VAL A 32 -1.32 -0.98 10.14
N PRO A 33 -0.09 -0.51 9.90
CA PRO A 33 1.03 -1.39 9.61
C PRO A 33 1.64 -2.07 10.84
N HIS A 34 1.35 -1.58 12.03
CA HIS A 34 1.99 -2.04 13.26
C HIS A 34 0.97 -2.54 14.29
N ASP A 35 1.39 -3.52 15.08
CA ASP A 35 0.70 -3.90 16.30
C ASP A 35 0.92 -2.82 17.38
N ASP A 36 0.06 -2.79 18.39
CA ASP A 36 0.12 -1.88 19.55
C ASP A 36 -0.02 -0.38 19.19
N GLU A 37 -0.56 -0.05 18.03
CA GLU A 37 -0.90 1.30 17.60
C GLU A 37 -2.44 1.46 17.49
N PRO A 38 -3.18 1.50 18.61
CA PRO A 38 -4.63 1.45 18.59
C PRO A 38 -5.24 2.69 17.95
N VAL A 39 -6.11 2.44 16.97
CA VAL A 39 -6.89 3.46 16.26
C VAL A 39 -8.34 3.06 16.17
N THR A 40 -9.21 4.02 15.88
CA THR A 40 -10.60 3.76 15.51
C THR A 40 -10.87 4.40 14.15
N LEU A 41 -11.51 3.65 13.26
CA LEU A 41 -12.07 4.18 12.03
C LEU A 41 -13.59 4.23 12.17
N ASP A 42 -14.14 5.44 12.11
CA ASP A 42 -15.58 5.70 12.14
C ASP A 42 -16.07 5.97 10.72
N PHE A 43 -16.77 5.00 10.13
CA PHE A 43 -17.48 5.11 8.85
C PHE A 43 -18.97 5.39 9.11
N ASP A 44 -19.69 5.92 8.13
CA ASP A 44 -21.13 6.12 8.23
C ASP A 44 -21.90 4.84 8.58
N ILE A 45 -21.36 3.68 8.19
CA ILE A 45 -21.97 2.35 8.37
C ILE A 45 -21.52 1.63 9.65
N GLY A 46 -20.58 2.20 10.41
CA GLY A 46 -20.10 1.56 11.64
C GLY A 46 -18.76 2.08 12.13
N ARG A 47 -18.47 1.68 13.36
CA ARG A 47 -17.26 2.02 14.10
C ARG A 47 -16.35 0.80 14.25
N TYR A 48 -15.09 0.96 13.88
CA TYR A 48 -14.10 -0.13 13.82
C TYR A 48 -12.87 0.21 14.68
N PRO A 49 -12.86 -0.18 15.96
CA PRO A 49 -11.66 -0.10 16.79
C PRO A 49 -10.66 -1.19 16.38
N VAL A 50 -9.40 -0.84 16.23
CA VAL A 50 -8.30 -1.72 15.82
C VAL A 50 -7.09 -1.47 16.70
N ASP A 51 -6.45 -2.53 17.18
CA ASP A 51 -5.24 -2.54 18.01
C ASP A 51 -4.15 -3.47 17.47
N CYS A 52 -4.29 -3.92 16.24
CA CYS A 52 -3.37 -4.84 15.58
C CYS A 52 -3.08 -4.42 14.14
N ALA A 53 -1.97 -4.88 13.60
CA ALA A 53 -1.63 -4.69 12.20
C ALA A 53 -2.69 -5.30 11.28
N GLY A 54 -3.12 -4.53 10.28
CA GLY A 54 -4.16 -4.96 9.35
C GLY A 54 -4.41 -3.98 8.22
N MET A 55 -5.31 -4.36 7.34
CA MET A 55 -5.73 -3.53 6.21
C MET A 55 -7.25 -3.48 6.12
N PHE A 56 -7.77 -2.28 5.91
CA PHE A 56 -9.15 -2.08 5.51
C PHE A 56 -9.26 -1.98 3.99
N VAL A 57 -10.30 -2.58 3.45
CA VAL A 57 -10.86 -2.25 2.14
C VAL A 57 -12.20 -1.59 2.38
N ALA A 58 -12.32 -0.32 2.06
CA ALA A 58 -13.48 0.47 2.45
C ALA A 58 -13.79 1.62 1.49
N ALA A 59 -15.05 1.96 1.33
CA ALA A 59 -15.53 3.12 0.59
C ALA A 59 -16.22 4.13 1.52
N GLY A 60 -16.41 5.33 1.01
CA GLY A 60 -17.12 6.42 1.71
C GLY A 60 -16.26 7.20 2.69
N PRO A 61 -16.81 8.25 3.31
CA PRO A 61 -16.12 9.07 4.28
C PRO A 61 -15.82 8.29 5.58
N ALA A 62 -14.73 8.64 6.24
CA ALA A 62 -14.40 8.10 7.55
C ALA A 62 -13.59 9.11 8.36
N ILE A 63 -13.67 8.98 9.69
CA ILE A 63 -12.80 9.68 10.64
C ILE A 63 -11.88 8.65 11.27
N LEU A 64 -10.58 8.93 11.20
CA LEU A 64 -9.54 8.16 11.86
C LEU A 64 -9.19 8.83 13.18
N THR A 65 -9.32 8.10 14.29
CA THR A 65 -8.97 8.57 15.64
C THR A 65 -7.85 7.72 16.21
N ALA A 66 -6.78 8.35 16.69
CA ALA A 66 -5.66 7.69 17.33
C ALA A 66 -5.82 7.63 18.87
N HIS A 67 -5.53 6.49 19.49
CA HIS A 67 -5.57 6.29 20.94
C HIS A 67 -4.16 6.18 21.56
N ALA A 68 -3.16 5.98 20.72
CA ALA A 68 -1.71 6.06 21.02
C ALA A 68 -1.00 6.76 19.85
N ASN A 69 0.33 6.85 19.90
CA ASN A 69 1.07 7.19 18.69
C ASN A 69 0.82 6.11 17.65
N ALA A 70 0.43 6.50 16.46
CA ALA A 70 0.05 5.56 15.42
C ALA A 70 0.49 6.03 14.02
N THR A 71 0.87 5.07 13.19
CA THR A 71 1.10 5.24 11.77
C THR A 71 -0.06 4.63 11.02
N VAL A 72 -0.68 5.41 10.13
CA VAL A 72 -1.72 4.91 9.23
C VAL A 72 -1.41 5.37 7.81
N ILE A 73 -1.66 4.50 6.85
CA ILE A 73 -1.43 4.79 5.43
C ILE A 73 -2.73 4.56 4.68
N GLU A 74 -3.08 5.49 3.84
CA GLU A 74 -4.25 5.38 2.98
C GLU A 74 -3.84 5.47 1.51
N ALA A 75 -4.35 4.57 0.68
CA ALA A 75 -4.15 4.58 -0.77
C ALA A 75 -5.49 4.52 -1.48
N ALA A 76 -5.73 5.48 -2.37
CA ALA A 76 -6.98 5.61 -3.12
C ALA A 76 -6.73 5.99 -4.58
N ALA A 77 -7.53 5.46 -5.49
CA ALA A 77 -7.43 5.80 -6.90
C ALA A 77 -7.99 7.21 -7.16
N PHE A 78 -7.31 8.00 -7.98
CA PHE A 78 -7.73 9.35 -8.34
C PHE A 78 -9.15 9.45 -8.84
N ALA A 79 -9.52 8.53 -9.72
CA ALA A 79 -10.82 8.51 -10.35
C ALA A 79 -11.98 8.38 -9.36
N ASP A 80 -11.69 7.99 -8.12
CA ASP A 80 -12.66 7.69 -7.08
C ASP A 80 -12.71 8.76 -5.99
N LEU A 81 -11.77 9.73 -5.99
CA LEU A 81 -11.73 10.80 -5.02
C LEU A 81 -12.74 11.90 -5.35
N ALA A 82 -13.50 12.35 -4.36
CA ALA A 82 -14.40 13.51 -4.46
C ALA A 82 -13.60 14.81 -4.64
N GLU A 83 -12.48 14.91 -3.93
CA GLU A 83 -11.52 16.00 -4.03
C GLU A 83 -10.12 15.41 -4.05
N VAL A 84 -9.27 15.88 -4.96
CA VAL A 84 -7.87 15.48 -5.02
C VAL A 84 -7.06 16.40 -4.10
N PRO A 85 -6.45 15.88 -3.04
CA PRO A 85 -5.64 16.71 -2.16
C PRO A 85 -4.39 17.20 -2.88
N GLU A 86 -3.91 18.40 -2.51
CA GLU A 86 -2.60 18.86 -2.94
C GLU A 86 -1.51 17.89 -2.45
N ALA A 87 -0.67 17.46 -3.37
CA ALA A 87 0.38 16.47 -3.08
C ALA A 87 1.75 17.13 -2.98
N LEU A 88 2.61 16.62 -2.10
CA LEU A 88 3.98 17.13 -1.92
C LEU A 88 4.82 17.07 -3.21
N ASN A 89 4.49 16.16 -4.10
CA ASN A 89 5.16 15.94 -5.39
C ASN A 89 4.29 16.34 -6.59
N GLU A 90 3.32 17.22 -6.42
CA GLU A 90 2.43 17.67 -7.51
C GLU A 90 3.18 18.15 -8.76
N PRO A 91 4.29 18.91 -8.64
CA PRO A 91 5.03 19.39 -9.81
C PRO A 91 5.63 18.26 -10.68
N ASP A 92 5.91 17.09 -10.08
CA ASP A 92 6.54 15.96 -10.78
C ASP A 92 5.55 15.21 -11.69
N PHE A 93 4.24 15.48 -11.55
CA PHE A 93 3.15 14.79 -12.24
C PHE A 93 2.30 15.72 -13.11
N ALA A 94 2.91 16.74 -13.69
CA ALA A 94 2.23 17.65 -14.61
C ALA A 94 1.70 16.92 -15.86
N ASP A 95 2.38 15.86 -16.31
CA ASP A 95 2.01 15.06 -17.47
C ASP A 95 1.70 13.61 -17.07
N PRO A 96 0.66 12.97 -17.66
CA PRO A 96 0.35 11.57 -17.44
C PRO A 96 1.52 10.66 -17.86
N VAL A 97 1.82 9.64 -17.06
CA VAL A 97 2.83 8.63 -17.43
C VAL A 97 2.25 7.71 -18.51
N PRO A 98 2.86 7.63 -19.70
CA PRO A 98 2.38 6.77 -20.78
C PRO A 98 2.43 5.28 -20.40
N GLY A 99 1.48 4.50 -20.90
CA GLY A 99 1.52 3.03 -20.86
C GLY A 99 0.79 2.37 -19.69
N ILE A 100 0.34 3.13 -18.69
CA ILE A 100 -0.51 2.57 -17.63
C ILE A 100 -1.95 2.61 -18.10
N GLY A 101 -2.57 1.43 -18.22
CA GLY A 101 -4.00 1.34 -18.56
C GLY A 101 -4.89 1.91 -17.45
N ASP A 102 -6.13 2.29 -17.81
CA ASP A 102 -7.12 2.75 -16.84
C ASP A 102 -7.31 1.68 -15.75
N ALA A 103 -7.05 2.04 -14.50
CA ALA A 103 -7.20 1.18 -13.34
C ALA A 103 -8.62 0.55 -13.28
N ARG A 104 -9.65 1.26 -13.73
CA ARG A 104 -11.04 0.78 -13.76
C ARG A 104 -11.26 -0.45 -14.64
N THR A 105 -10.38 -0.74 -15.57
CA THR A 105 -10.48 -1.91 -16.46
C THR A 105 -9.98 -3.20 -15.81
N ARG A 106 -9.28 -3.10 -14.68
CA ARG A 106 -8.62 -4.23 -14.02
C ARG A 106 -9.18 -4.54 -12.64
N ARG A 107 -10.49 -4.43 -12.47
CA ARG A 107 -11.14 -4.78 -11.19
C ARG A 107 -10.84 -6.23 -10.80
N VAL A 108 -10.51 -6.42 -9.53
CA VAL A 108 -10.42 -7.76 -8.95
C VAL A 108 -11.84 -8.31 -8.79
N PRO A 109 -12.19 -9.44 -9.44
CA PRO A 109 -13.53 -10.03 -9.30
C PRO A 109 -13.80 -10.43 -7.86
N GLY A 110 -15.02 -10.20 -7.39
CA GLY A 110 -15.50 -10.72 -6.11
C GLY A 110 -15.35 -9.78 -4.91
N LEU A 111 -14.72 -8.60 -5.06
CA LEU A 111 -14.73 -7.59 -3.99
C LEU A 111 -16.15 -7.02 -3.85
N GLN A 112 -16.67 -7.06 -2.63
CA GLN A 112 -18.00 -6.54 -2.29
C GLN A 112 -17.89 -5.11 -1.76
N ALA A 113 -18.94 -4.33 -1.97
CA ALA A 113 -19.06 -3.00 -1.35
C ALA A 113 -19.16 -3.11 0.18
N GLY A 114 -18.70 -2.09 0.87
CA GLY A 114 -18.76 -1.98 2.33
C GLY A 114 -17.38 -1.78 2.95
N VAL A 115 -17.30 -2.02 4.25
CA VAL A 115 -16.05 -1.98 5.02
C VAL A 115 -15.63 -3.39 5.37
N ARG A 116 -14.39 -3.74 5.09
CA ARG A 116 -13.80 -5.03 5.47
C ARG A 116 -12.44 -4.79 6.10
N PHE A 117 -12.20 -5.40 7.25
CA PHE A 117 -10.91 -5.40 7.92
C PHE A 117 -10.26 -6.77 7.81
N TYR A 118 -8.98 -6.78 7.44
CA TYR A 118 -8.15 -7.97 7.29
C TYR A 118 -6.98 -7.87 8.28
N PRO A 119 -7.11 -8.41 9.52
CA PRO A 119 -6.00 -8.44 10.46
C PRO A 119 -4.88 -9.35 9.93
N MET A 120 -3.62 -8.98 10.19
CA MET A 120 -2.48 -9.73 9.63
C MET A 120 -2.10 -10.97 10.41
N ALA A 121 -2.42 -11.05 11.70
CA ALA A 121 -2.07 -12.18 12.55
C ALA A 121 -2.54 -13.55 12.06
N PRO A 122 -3.75 -13.71 11.46
CA PRO A 122 -4.18 -14.99 10.90
C PRO A 122 -3.42 -15.44 9.64
N TYR A 123 -2.62 -14.55 9.04
CA TYR A 123 -1.89 -14.82 7.81
C TYR A 123 -0.38 -14.87 8.07
N PRO A 124 0.14 -16.02 8.50
CA PRO A 124 1.58 -16.16 8.74
C PRO A 124 2.38 -16.02 7.44
N PRO A 125 3.67 -15.71 7.55
CA PRO A 125 4.58 -15.73 6.42
C PRO A 125 4.50 -17.05 5.67
N THR A 126 4.44 -16.99 4.34
CA THR A 126 4.36 -18.18 3.48
C THR A 126 5.62 -18.23 2.61
N PRO A 127 6.38 -19.35 2.63
CA PRO A 127 7.55 -19.50 1.78
C PRO A 127 7.23 -19.23 0.30
N GLY A 128 8.06 -18.43 -0.34
CA GLY A 128 7.91 -18.07 -1.76
C GLY A 128 6.89 -16.96 -2.04
N ARG A 129 6.17 -16.45 -1.02
CA ARG A 129 5.31 -15.29 -1.14
C ARG A 129 5.94 -14.10 -0.41
N PHE A 130 5.95 -12.95 -1.03
CA PHE A 130 6.45 -11.71 -0.44
C PHE A 130 5.34 -11.00 0.34
N GLY A 131 5.33 -11.15 1.68
CA GLY A 131 4.42 -10.43 2.55
C GLY A 131 2.95 -10.88 2.48
N ARG A 132 2.06 -9.98 2.85
CA ARG A 132 0.61 -10.19 2.97
C ARG A 132 -0.11 -9.20 2.07
N ILE A 133 -0.77 -9.70 1.04
CA ILE A 133 -1.30 -8.95 -0.07
C ILE A 133 -2.82 -8.86 0.03
N ILE A 134 -3.34 -7.64 0.09
CA ILE A 134 -4.77 -7.33 0.04
C ILE A 134 -5.02 -6.45 -1.19
N ALA A 135 -6.12 -6.67 -1.88
CA ALA A 135 -6.52 -5.88 -3.02
C ALA A 135 -7.88 -5.22 -2.79
N SER A 136 -8.01 -3.98 -3.23
CA SER A 136 -9.27 -3.30 -3.53
C SER A 136 -9.56 -3.38 -5.02
N SER A 137 -10.60 -2.70 -5.49
CA SER A 137 -10.94 -2.67 -6.92
C SER A 137 -9.83 -2.06 -7.79
N ASN A 138 -9.10 -1.08 -7.26
CA ASN A 138 -8.15 -0.26 -8.01
C ASN A 138 -6.73 -0.23 -7.41
N ILE A 139 -6.59 -0.67 -6.17
CA ILE A 139 -5.33 -0.64 -5.40
C ILE A 139 -5.02 -2.04 -4.90
N MET A 140 -3.75 -2.38 -4.87
CA MET A 140 -3.25 -3.56 -4.19
C MET A 140 -2.14 -3.13 -3.22
N ALA A 141 -2.18 -3.60 -1.99
CA ALA A 141 -1.15 -3.33 -1.01
C ALA A 141 -0.54 -4.62 -0.49
N ASN A 142 0.76 -4.60 -0.28
CA ASN A 142 1.55 -5.72 0.23
C ASN A 142 2.31 -5.27 1.48
N LEU A 143 1.89 -5.73 2.64
CA LEU A 143 2.65 -5.55 3.88
C LEU A 143 3.75 -6.60 3.92
N LEU A 144 4.99 -6.17 3.67
CA LEU A 144 6.16 -7.04 3.70
C LEU A 144 6.45 -7.53 5.11
N GLU A 145 7.15 -8.64 5.22
CA GLU A 145 7.60 -9.13 6.51
C GLU A 145 8.62 -8.17 7.14
N THR A 146 8.51 -8.00 8.45
CA THR A 146 9.48 -7.17 9.20
C THR A 146 10.83 -7.88 9.24
N GLU A 147 11.84 -7.27 8.64
CA GLU A 147 13.20 -7.75 8.67
C GLU A 147 13.89 -7.25 9.96
N ARG A 148 14.54 -8.15 10.70
CA ARG A 148 15.23 -7.82 11.94
C ARG A 148 16.73 -7.57 11.76
N GLU A 149 17.26 -7.96 10.62
CA GLU A 149 18.65 -7.80 10.20
C GLU A 149 18.68 -7.16 8.81
N ALA A 150 19.79 -6.58 8.44
CA ALA A 150 19.99 -6.09 7.08
C ALA A 150 19.83 -7.23 6.07
N ARG A 151 19.20 -6.94 4.94
CA ARG A 151 18.98 -7.90 3.87
C ARG A 151 20.31 -8.37 3.28
N ASP A 152 20.40 -9.67 2.97
CA ASP A 152 21.53 -10.24 2.24
C ASP A 152 21.64 -9.63 0.84
N VAL A 153 22.63 -8.80 0.63
CA VAL A 153 22.87 -8.09 -0.64
C VAL A 153 23.30 -9.01 -1.79
N THR A 154 23.62 -10.29 -1.51
CA THR A 154 23.92 -11.28 -2.54
C THR A 154 22.67 -11.92 -3.13
N ARG A 155 21.48 -11.61 -2.61
CA ARG A 155 20.19 -12.19 -2.97
C ARG A 155 19.11 -11.13 -3.22
N LEU A 156 19.48 -10.03 -3.85
CA LEU A 156 18.53 -9.02 -4.28
C LEU A 156 17.71 -9.54 -5.46
N SER A 157 16.56 -8.94 -5.70
CA SER A 157 15.61 -9.32 -6.75
C SER A 157 15.32 -8.14 -7.69
N PRO A 158 16.30 -7.66 -8.48
CA PRO A 158 16.04 -6.57 -9.42
C PRO A 158 15.02 -7.02 -10.48
N HIS A 159 14.00 -6.19 -10.68
CA HIS A 159 12.91 -6.45 -11.62
C HIS A 159 12.31 -5.13 -12.10
N SER A 160 11.51 -5.19 -13.16
CA SER A 160 10.72 -4.08 -13.66
C SER A 160 9.31 -4.54 -14.02
N HIS A 161 8.41 -3.60 -14.11
CA HIS A 161 7.04 -3.79 -14.58
C HIS A 161 6.62 -2.60 -15.43
N ALA A 162 5.76 -2.83 -16.42
CA ALA A 162 5.35 -1.80 -17.37
C ALA A 162 3.86 -1.48 -17.31
N ASP A 163 3.08 -2.22 -16.54
CA ASP A 163 1.62 -2.22 -16.59
C ASP A 163 0.94 -1.76 -15.30
N PHE A 164 1.71 -1.32 -14.31
CA PHE A 164 1.25 -0.67 -13.09
C PHE A 164 2.30 0.29 -12.53
N GLU A 165 1.86 1.22 -11.69
CA GLU A 165 2.72 2.07 -10.87
C GLU A 165 2.93 1.40 -9.51
N GLN A 166 4.12 1.59 -8.95
CA GLN A 166 4.48 1.09 -7.63
C GLN A 166 4.91 2.22 -6.71
N CYS A 167 4.50 2.09 -5.46
CA CYS A 167 4.95 2.90 -4.33
C CYS A 167 5.57 1.97 -3.29
N CYS A 168 6.78 2.28 -2.84
CA CYS A 168 7.39 1.63 -1.68
C CYS A 168 7.38 2.59 -0.51
N ILE A 169 6.76 2.20 0.61
CA ILE A 169 6.62 3.02 1.81
C ILE A 169 7.43 2.38 2.94
N THR A 170 8.48 3.05 3.38
CA THR A 170 9.26 2.63 4.54
C THR A 170 8.58 3.14 5.81
N THR A 171 8.11 2.24 6.65
CA THR A 171 7.44 2.57 7.92
C THR A 171 8.33 2.37 9.13
N LYS A 172 9.36 1.52 9.03
CA LYS A 172 10.40 1.32 10.07
C LYS A 172 11.75 1.03 9.43
N GLY A 173 12.80 1.50 10.09
CA GLY A 173 14.20 1.22 9.71
C GLY A 173 14.69 2.03 8.53
N SER A 174 15.72 1.50 7.87
CA SER A 174 16.46 2.18 6.80
C SER A 174 16.62 1.26 5.61
N TYR A 175 16.42 1.81 4.42
CA TYR A 175 16.54 1.09 3.16
C TYR A 175 17.43 1.84 2.18
N VAL A 176 18.09 1.08 1.29
CA VAL A 176 18.67 1.61 0.05
C VAL A 176 17.82 1.10 -1.10
N HIS A 177 17.31 2.03 -1.89
CA HIS A 177 16.63 1.74 -3.14
C HIS A 177 17.59 1.88 -4.31
N HIS A 178 17.57 0.93 -5.22
CA HIS A 178 18.39 0.86 -6.41
C HIS A 178 17.51 0.94 -7.63
N TRP A 179 17.75 1.93 -8.50
CA TRP A 179 16.96 2.16 -9.70
C TRP A 179 17.86 2.25 -10.92
N ARG A 180 17.39 1.67 -12.03
CA ARG A 180 18.01 1.76 -13.33
C ARG A 180 16.96 2.05 -14.39
N THR A 181 17.10 3.17 -15.09
CA THR A 181 16.32 3.44 -16.31
C THR A 181 16.95 2.66 -17.45
N PRO A 182 16.22 1.75 -18.14
CA PRO A 182 16.75 1.01 -19.26
C PRO A 182 17.21 1.95 -20.38
N TRP A 183 18.26 1.58 -21.05
CA TRP A 183 18.74 2.31 -22.21
C TRP A 183 17.72 2.23 -23.36
N THR A 184 17.49 3.38 -24.00
CA THR A 184 16.68 3.52 -25.21
C THR A 184 17.58 3.74 -26.42
N SER A 185 16.98 3.87 -27.62
CA SER A 185 17.73 4.25 -28.83
C SER A 185 18.15 5.72 -28.84
N ASP A 186 17.62 6.55 -27.93
CA ASP A 186 17.97 7.97 -27.80
C ASP A 186 18.90 8.18 -26.60
N LEU A 187 20.16 8.50 -26.88
CA LEU A 187 21.20 8.74 -25.88
C LEU A 187 20.81 9.88 -24.89
N ARG A 188 20.00 10.82 -25.32
CA ARG A 188 19.55 11.95 -24.47
C ARG A 188 18.61 11.53 -23.35
N GLU A 189 18.01 10.34 -23.46
CA GLU A 189 17.13 9.76 -22.45
C GLU A 189 17.86 8.87 -21.44
N TRP A 190 19.16 8.65 -21.65
CA TRP A 190 19.93 7.81 -20.73
C TRP A 190 20.17 8.51 -19.41
N SER A 191 19.99 7.78 -18.31
CA SER A 191 20.22 8.24 -16.95
C SER A 191 21.22 7.33 -16.25
N GLU A 192 21.92 7.87 -15.28
CA GLU A 192 22.77 7.09 -14.38
C GLU A 192 21.92 6.24 -13.43
N ASP A 193 22.47 5.12 -12.98
CA ASP A 193 21.85 4.31 -11.92
C ASP A 193 21.78 5.12 -10.62
N LEU A 194 20.65 5.00 -9.92
CA LEU A 194 20.44 5.67 -8.63
C LEU A 194 20.51 4.65 -7.50
N HIS A 195 21.19 5.03 -6.42
CA HIS A 195 21.29 4.26 -5.18
C HIS A 195 21.00 5.21 -4.01
N LEU A 196 19.74 5.26 -3.59
CA LEU A 196 19.25 6.26 -2.65
C LEU A 196 18.92 5.62 -1.30
N ALA A 197 19.54 6.14 -0.24
CA ALA A 197 19.29 5.70 1.12
C ALA A 197 18.21 6.56 1.77
N TYR A 198 17.27 5.91 2.43
CA TYR A 198 16.17 6.55 3.16
C TYR A 198 15.98 5.92 4.52
N ASP A 199 15.74 6.76 5.51
CA ASP A 199 15.21 6.36 6.80
C ASP A 199 13.67 6.50 6.81
N SER A 200 13.00 5.72 7.64
CA SER A 200 11.57 5.86 7.92
C SER A 200 11.26 7.22 8.58
N PRO A 201 10.17 7.91 8.23
CA PRO A 201 9.22 7.59 7.16
C PRO A 201 9.72 8.03 5.77
N ALA A 202 9.54 7.19 4.78
CA ALA A 202 9.91 7.52 3.40
C ALA A 202 8.95 6.88 2.39
N ILE A 203 8.76 7.55 1.26
CA ILE A 203 7.95 7.06 0.14
C ILE A 203 8.79 7.14 -1.13
N ALA A 204 9.02 5.99 -1.76
CA ALA A 204 9.69 5.89 -3.04
C ALA A 204 8.66 5.64 -4.14
N VAL A 205 8.66 6.51 -5.15
CA VAL A 205 7.82 6.39 -6.35
C VAL A 205 8.59 5.64 -7.42
N ILE A 206 8.02 4.55 -7.92
CA ILE A 206 8.67 3.72 -8.94
C ILE A 206 7.85 3.78 -10.23
N PRO A 207 8.32 4.52 -11.24
CA PRO A 207 7.66 4.59 -12.54
C PRO A 207 7.69 3.23 -13.26
N PRO A 208 6.73 2.97 -14.16
CA PRO A 208 6.75 1.80 -15.03
C PRO A 208 8.03 1.72 -15.84
N GLY A 209 8.52 0.50 -16.05
CA GLY A 209 9.71 0.23 -16.87
C GLY A 209 11.06 0.42 -16.16
N VAL A 210 11.10 1.09 -15.02
CA VAL A 210 12.33 1.26 -14.22
C VAL A 210 12.68 -0.06 -13.55
N VAL A 211 13.90 -0.55 -13.78
CA VAL A 211 14.44 -1.70 -13.05
C VAL A 211 14.75 -1.26 -11.64
N HIS A 212 14.21 -1.97 -10.66
CA HIS A 212 14.38 -1.59 -9.27
C HIS A 212 14.50 -2.78 -8.32
N THR A 213 15.11 -2.53 -7.18
CA THR A 213 15.12 -3.40 -6.00
C THR A 213 15.46 -2.54 -4.77
N ALA A 214 15.22 -3.10 -3.58
CA ALA A 214 15.59 -2.45 -2.33
C ALA A 214 16.20 -3.44 -1.36
N ASN A 215 17.02 -2.95 -0.44
CA ASN A 215 17.48 -3.73 0.70
C ASN A 215 17.46 -2.90 1.98
N SER A 216 17.04 -3.53 3.07
CA SER A 216 17.22 -2.98 4.41
C SER A 216 18.71 -2.94 4.77
N VAL A 217 19.13 -1.91 5.51
CA VAL A 217 20.55 -1.70 5.87
C VAL A 217 20.77 -1.57 7.37
N SER A 218 19.72 -1.38 8.16
CA SER A 218 19.82 -1.25 9.61
C SER A 218 19.61 -2.58 10.34
N ARG A 219 20.18 -2.68 11.54
CA ARG A 219 19.75 -3.67 12.54
C ARG A 219 18.50 -3.15 13.24
N GLY A 220 17.55 -4.03 13.49
CA GLY A 220 16.30 -3.69 14.13
C GLY A 220 15.11 -3.88 13.19
N PRO A 221 13.91 -3.51 13.57
CA PRO A 221 12.77 -3.70 12.69
C PRO A 221 12.89 -2.81 11.45
N ASN A 222 12.98 -3.45 10.28
CA ASN A 222 12.86 -2.79 8.99
C ASN A 222 11.54 -3.25 8.37
N GLN A 223 10.68 -2.34 8.01
CA GLN A 223 9.39 -2.66 7.40
C GLN A 223 9.06 -1.74 6.26
N MET A 224 8.65 -2.34 5.18
CA MET A 224 8.23 -1.67 3.96
C MET A 224 6.87 -2.20 3.51
N ILE A 225 6.12 -1.36 2.84
CA ILE A 225 4.85 -1.66 2.22
C ILE A 225 4.97 -1.31 0.75
N ASP A 226 4.57 -2.23 -0.12
CA ASP A 226 4.40 -1.93 -1.53
C ASP A 226 2.93 -1.66 -1.83
N VAL A 227 2.66 -0.61 -2.60
CA VAL A 227 1.33 -0.30 -3.11
C VAL A 227 1.39 -0.27 -4.64
N PHE A 228 0.41 -0.89 -5.28
CA PHE A 228 0.33 -1.02 -6.73
C PHE A 228 -1.02 -0.50 -7.24
N SER A 229 -1.01 0.21 -8.36
CA SER A 229 -2.21 0.57 -9.11
C SER A 229 -1.95 0.51 -10.62
N PRO A 230 -2.80 -0.20 -11.37
CA PRO A 230 -3.86 -1.12 -10.94
C PRO A 230 -3.33 -2.37 -10.21
N PRO A 231 -4.22 -3.17 -9.58
CA PRO A 231 -3.83 -4.42 -8.92
C PRO A 231 -3.08 -5.38 -9.84
N ARG A 232 -2.03 -6.00 -9.31
CA ARG A 232 -1.17 -6.95 -10.04
C ARG A 232 -1.91 -8.24 -10.36
N GLN A 233 -2.06 -8.54 -11.65
CA GLN A 233 -2.74 -9.75 -12.12
C GLN A 233 -1.90 -11.02 -11.90
N ASP A 234 -0.58 -10.92 -11.98
CA ASP A 234 0.33 -12.04 -11.71
C ASP A 234 0.22 -12.54 -10.26
N PHE A 235 0.11 -11.65 -9.27
CA PHE A 235 -0.11 -12.02 -7.87
C PHE A 235 -1.48 -12.69 -7.65
N THR A 236 -2.51 -12.19 -8.35
CA THR A 236 -3.84 -12.80 -8.32
C THR A 236 -3.82 -14.20 -8.93
N ALA A 237 -3.15 -14.37 -10.08
CA ALA A 237 -3.04 -15.66 -10.77
C ALA A 237 -2.23 -16.70 -9.98
N GLN A 238 -1.26 -16.26 -9.16
CA GLN A 238 -0.48 -17.11 -8.27
C GLN A 238 -1.21 -17.46 -6.95
N GLY A 239 -2.41 -16.90 -6.72
CA GLY A 239 -3.16 -17.09 -5.48
C GLY A 239 -2.50 -16.42 -4.25
N TRP A 240 -1.73 -15.34 -4.46
CA TRP A 240 -1.04 -14.64 -3.39
C TRP A 240 -1.90 -13.59 -2.70
N VAL A 241 -2.96 -13.12 -3.35
CA VAL A 241 -3.93 -12.17 -2.77
C VAL A 241 -4.76 -12.89 -1.71
N LEU A 242 -4.80 -12.32 -0.51
CA LEU A 242 -5.45 -12.94 0.66
C LEU A 242 -6.96 -12.79 0.64
N ASN A 243 -7.50 -11.83 -0.11
CA ASN A 243 -8.92 -11.53 -0.24
C ASN A 243 -9.44 -11.65 -1.69
N PRO A 244 -9.12 -12.72 -2.44
CA PRO A 244 -9.59 -12.87 -3.81
C PRO A 244 -11.12 -13.00 -3.86
N TYR A 245 -11.70 -13.55 -2.77
CA TYR A 245 -13.15 -13.65 -2.54
C TYR A 245 -13.42 -13.41 -1.05
N ASP A 246 -14.35 -12.56 -0.70
CA ASP A 246 -14.71 -12.27 0.70
C ASP A 246 -15.16 -13.50 1.51
N SER A 247 -15.53 -14.59 0.83
CA SER A 247 -15.94 -15.84 1.47
C SER A 247 -14.80 -16.64 2.10
N ASP A 248 -13.55 -16.34 1.75
CA ASP A 248 -12.37 -17.13 2.13
C ASP A 248 -11.63 -16.55 3.35
N LEU A 249 -12.27 -15.62 4.06
CA LEU A 249 -11.67 -15.00 5.25
C LEU A 249 -11.49 -16.02 6.38
N PRO A 250 -10.33 -16.03 7.07
CA PRO A 250 -10.16 -16.76 8.31
C PRO A 250 -11.24 -16.40 9.34
N ALA A 251 -11.62 -17.35 10.19
CA ALA A 251 -12.70 -17.17 11.16
C ALA A 251 -12.54 -15.94 12.07
N ALA A 252 -11.30 -15.60 12.44
CA ALA A 252 -11.00 -14.41 13.25
C ALA A 252 -11.31 -13.10 12.51
N ALA A 253 -10.92 -13.01 11.23
CA ALA A 253 -11.21 -11.85 10.39
C ALA A 253 -12.72 -11.72 10.10
N ALA A 254 -13.39 -12.85 9.87
CA ALA A 254 -14.84 -12.91 9.67
C ALA A 254 -15.63 -12.49 10.93
N ALA A 255 -15.10 -12.68 12.13
CA ALA A 255 -15.76 -12.26 13.38
C ALA A 255 -15.74 -10.74 13.55
N LEU A 256 -14.61 -10.08 13.25
CA LEU A 256 -14.49 -8.63 13.31
C LEU A 256 -15.45 -7.93 12.32
N ASN A 257 -15.63 -8.51 11.16
CA ASN A 257 -16.52 -7.96 10.12
C ASN A 257 -18.02 -8.20 10.40
N ARG A 258 -18.39 -9.15 11.28
CA ARG A 258 -19.80 -9.41 11.68
C ARG A 258 -20.30 -8.52 12.80
N GLY A 259 -19.41 -7.91 13.58
CA GLY A 259 -19.77 -7.01 14.68
C GLY A 259 -20.38 -5.67 14.26
N SER A 260 -20.41 -5.38 12.96
CA SER A 260 -20.93 -4.13 12.39
C SER A 260 -22.40 -4.21 11.90
N ASP A 261 -23.00 -5.39 11.94
CA ASP A 261 -24.37 -5.62 11.44
C ASP A 261 -25.44 -5.62 12.58
N GLY A 262 -25.14 -5.05 13.74
CA GLY A 262 -26.01 -4.98 14.94
C GLY A 262 -26.43 -3.57 15.32
#